data_454ca6b450f5b24e424e0f1a1a6833a5
#
_entry.id   454ca6b450f5b24e424e0f1a1a6833a5
#
_cell.length_a   1.000
_cell.length_b   1.000
_cell.length_c   1.000
_cell.angle_alpha   90.00
_cell.angle_beta   90.00
_cell.angle_gamma   90.00
#
_symmetry.space_group_name_H-M   'P 1'
#
loop_
_entity.id
_entity.type
_entity.pdbx_description
1 polymer ?
#
loop_
_entity_poly.entity_id
_entity_poly.type
_entity_poly.pdbx_seq_one_letter_code
_entity_poly.pdbx_strand_id
1 'polypeptide(L)'
;MVPDDMREITDIEREAVPIGNNYQEMKTHGETDFPLIVYPVVLSQMYLKTIRWHWHPEIEMIYMLEGEVEVFADDNSFILRPGEGILINQNVLHAVKRIEGKEAVFFSVVFHPDMIFGYGSATLSVKYVSPILEDTDMKYLLLNDDDQHTCNIIKCMKEIRDSYTKKEYGFELECKAWLCHMWSAILATPRKEKSPQAKSKRIINDEQRIKDAIIYIEKNYADQISLDDIAESIHISKSECCRCFQRVLHQSPFEYLLRFRIFQATKMIRKEDPMANSISNLAITVGFGNISYFNKVFKKYMHMTPTEYKKQQTGVY
;
A
#
# COMPACT_ATOMS: atom_id res chain seq x y z
N MET A 1 -10.59 -15.79 -22.67
CA MET A 1 -10.56 -17.14 -22.07
C MET A 1 -9.86 -17.00 -20.73
N VAL A 2 -10.53 -17.32 -19.63
CA VAL A 2 -9.93 -17.25 -18.29
C VAL A 2 -8.84 -18.30 -18.25
N PRO A 3 -7.59 -17.99 -17.89
CA PRO A 3 -6.54 -18.98 -17.68
C PRO A 3 -6.99 -20.03 -16.68
N ASP A 4 -6.66 -21.31 -16.92
CA ASP A 4 -7.10 -22.42 -16.06
C ASP A 4 -6.58 -22.31 -14.62
N ASP A 5 -5.42 -21.67 -14.42
CA ASP A 5 -4.82 -21.34 -13.13
C ASP A 5 -5.65 -20.36 -12.29
N MET A 6 -6.51 -19.56 -12.93
CA MET A 6 -7.42 -18.64 -12.22
C MET A 6 -8.74 -19.31 -11.79
N ARG A 7 -8.96 -20.56 -12.14
CA ARG A 7 -10.18 -21.32 -11.76
C ARG A 7 -10.02 -22.14 -10.49
N GLU A 8 -8.78 -22.42 -10.09
CA GLU A 8 -8.44 -23.10 -8.84
C GLU A 8 -8.11 -22.07 -7.75
N ILE A 9 -9.16 -21.53 -7.12
CA ILE A 9 -8.99 -20.65 -5.95
C ILE A 9 -8.58 -21.53 -4.76
N THR A 10 -7.51 -21.14 -4.06
CA THR A 10 -7.06 -21.81 -2.83
C THR A 10 -8.10 -21.66 -1.72
N ASP A 11 -8.11 -22.56 -0.73
CA ASP A 11 -9.07 -22.52 0.39
C ASP A 11 -9.03 -21.20 1.17
N ILE A 12 -7.87 -20.53 1.20
CA ILE A 12 -7.67 -19.24 1.86
C ILE A 12 -8.47 -18.12 1.15
N GLU A 13 -8.63 -18.21 -0.16
CA GLU A 13 -9.35 -17.22 -0.98
C GLU A 13 -10.87 -17.38 -0.93
N ARG A 14 -11.35 -18.53 -0.45
CA ARG A 14 -12.80 -18.83 -0.26
C ARG A 14 -13.32 -18.30 1.09
N GLU A 15 -12.43 -17.95 2.02
CA GLU A 15 -12.84 -17.44 3.32
C GLU A 15 -13.43 -16.03 3.21
N ALA A 16 -14.38 -15.74 4.11
CA ALA A 16 -14.93 -14.40 4.22
C ALA A 16 -13.82 -13.43 4.68
N VAL A 17 -13.69 -12.31 3.99
CA VAL A 17 -12.77 -11.23 4.37
C VAL A 17 -12.99 -10.88 5.86
N PRO A 18 -11.97 -11.02 6.73
CA PRO A 18 -12.10 -10.72 8.14
C PRO A 18 -12.20 -9.20 8.34
N ILE A 19 -13.41 -8.73 8.68
CA ILE A 19 -13.73 -7.30 8.82
C ILE A 19 -13.97 -6.97 10.30
N GLY A 20 -13.29 -5.95 10.80
CA GLY A 20 -13.48 -5.39 12.14
C GLY A 20 -14.80 -4.60 12.28
N ASN A 21 -15.12 -4.17 13.53
CA ASN A 21 -16.37 -3.45 13.82
C ASN A 21 -16.51 -2.09 13.09
N ASN A 22 -15.40 -1.51 12.64
CA ASN A 22 -15.33 -0.25 11.89
C ASN A 22 -15.23 -0.46 10.36
N TYR A 23 -15.55 -1.64 9.86
CA TYR A 23 -15.38 -2.05 8.46
C TYR A 23 -13.92 -2.13 7.97
N GLN A 24 -12.94 -1.99 8.84
CA GLN A 24 -11.55 -2.18 8.46
C GLN A 24 -11.27 -3.66 8.19
N GLU A 25 -10.66 -3.95 7.05
CA GLU A 25 -10.16 -5.28 6.79
C GLU A 25 -8.99 -5.60 7.70
N MET A 26 -9.04 -6.78 8.33
CA MET A 26 -8.02 -7.24 9.28
C MET A 26 -6.96 -8.13 8.60
N LYS A 27 -7.12 -8.41 7.31
CA LYS A 27 -6.18 -9.18 6.52
C LYS A 27 -5.02 -8.29 6.05
N THR A 28 -3.82 -8.83 6.04
CA THR A 28 -2.66 -8.18 5.44
C THR A 28 -2.55 -8.60 3.98
N HIS A 29 -2.35 -7.65 3.10
CA HIS A 29 -2.21 -7.89 1.66
C HIS A 29 -0.72 -7.96 1.26
N GLY A 30 -0.33 -9.11 0.71
CA GLY A 30 1.06 -9.38 0.34
C GLY A 30 1.95 -9.69 1.55
N GLU A 31 3.24 -9.80 1.30
CA GLU A 31 4.26 -10.01 2.33
C GLU A 31 4.82 -8.67 2.81
N THR A 32 5.42 -8.65 3.99
CA THR A 32 5.89 -7.41 4.62
C THR A 32 6.95 -6.67 3.80
N ASP A 33 7.76 -7.40 3.08
CA ASP A 33 8.82 -6.84 2.22
C ASP A 33 8.41 -6.74 0.76
N PHE A 34 7.28 -7.32 0.41
CA PHE A 34 6.64 -7.22 -0.89
C PHE A 34 5.11 -7.07 -0.70
N PRO A 35 4.64 -5.89 -0.26
CA PRO A 35 3.23 -5.64 0.03
C PRO A 35 2.42 -5.41 -1.25
N LEU A 36 2.40 -6.43 -2.11
CA LEU A 36 1.60 -6.56 -3.31
C LEU A 36 1.06 -7.99 -3.39
N ILE A 37 -0.19 -8.12 -3.76
CA ILE A 37 -0.83 -9.41 -3.99
C ILE A 37 -1.80 -9.31 -5.17
N VAL A 38 -1.92 -10.40 -5.92
CA VAL A 38 -2.91 -10.55 -6.99
C VAL A 38 -3.89 -11.62 -6.56
N TYR A 39 -5.17 -11.27 -6.49
CA TYR A 39 -6.26 -12.19 -6.19
C TYR A 39 -7.02 -12.56 -7.46
N PRO A 40 -7.01 -13.83 -7.89
CA PRO A 40 -7.97 -14.34 -8.83
C PRO A 40 -9.31 -14.56 -8.11
N VAL A 41 -10.40 -14.04 -8.64
CA VAL A 41 -11.72 -14.12 -8.02
C VAL A 41 -12.75 -14.71 -8.97
N VAL A 42 -13.36 -15.83 -8.56
CA VAL A 42 -14.60 -16.37 -9.13
C VAL A 42 -15.69 -16.18 -8.09
N LEU A 43 -16.51 -15.17 -8.27
CA LEU A 43 -17.40 -14.67 -7.21
C LEU A 43 -18.42 -15.72 -6.74
N SER A 44 -18.86 -16.63 -7.60
CA SER A 44 -19.75 -17.74 -7.23
C SER A 44 -19.13 -18.76 -6.27
N GLN A 45 -17.78 -18.85 -6.25
CA GLN A 45 -17.03 -19.76 -5.38
C GLN A 45 -16.77 -19.17 -3.98
N MET A 46 -16.93 -17.87 -3.82
CA MET A 46 -16.80 -17.23 -2.51
C MET A 46 -17.96 -17.59 -1.59
N TYR A 47 -17.70 -17.73 -0.30
CA TYR A 47 -18.67 -18.17 0.72
C TYR A 47 -19.98 -17.37 0.69
N LEU A 48 -19.89 -16.02 0.60
CA LEU A 48 -21.07 -15.14 0.57
C LEU A 48 -21.48 -14.73 -0.85
N LYS A 49 -20.77 -15.19 -1.90
CA LYS A 49 -20.94 -14.73 -3.29
C LYS A 49 -20.92 -13.21 -3.43
N THR A 50 -20.19 -12.56 -2.54
CA THR A 50 -20.04 -11.10 -2.44
C THR A 50 -18.82 -10.78 -1.58
N ILE A 51 -18.16 -9.64 -1.84
CA ILE A 51 -17.17 -9.06 -0.96
C ILE A 51 -17.89 -7.96 -0.18
N ARG A 52 -17.99 -8.12 1.15
CA ARG A 52 -18.73 -7.20 2.02
C ARG A 52 -18.07 -5.83 2.06
N TRP A 53 -18.80 -4.83 2.50
CA TRP A 53 -18.28 -3.50 2.79
C TRP A 53 -17.06 -3.57 3.70
N HIS A 54 -15.93 -3.01 3.22
CA HIS A 54 -14.67 -2.93 3.96
C HIS A 54 -13.82 -1.78 3.42
N TRP A 55 -12.78 -1.44 4.15
CA TRP A 55 -11.72 -0.54 3.73
C TRP A 55 -10.37 -1.03 4.27
N HIS A 56 -9.30 -0.70 3.57
CA HIS A 56 -7.92 -1.02 3.93
C HIS A 56 -6.96 0.09 3.47
N PRO A 57 -5.72 0.15 4.00
CA PRO A 57 -4.75 1.20 3.67
C PRO A 57 -4.06 1.02 2.31
N GLU A 58 -4.28 -0.09 1.64
CA GLU A 58 -3.76 -0.37 0.31
C GLU A 58 -4.64 0.27 -0.78
N ILE A 59 -4.09 0.35 -2.00
CA ILE A 59 -4.83 0.62 -3.23
C ILE A 59 -5.28 -0.71 -3.79
N GLU A 60 -6.55 -0.82 -4.16
CA GLU A 60 -7.08 -1.98 -4.86
C GLU A 60 -7.47 -1.63 -6.30
N MET A 61 -7.16 -2.52 -7.22
CA MET A 61 -7.54 -2.39 -8.61
C MET A 61 -8.21 -3.67 -9.08
N ILE A 62 -9.46 -3.56 -9.53
CA ILE A 62 -10.27 -4.67 -10.03
C ILE A 62 -10.34 -4.60 -11.54
N TYR A 63 -10.16 -5.72 -12.23
CA TYR A 63 -10.33 -5.84 -13.68
C TYR A 63 -11.18 -7.07 -14.05
N MET A 64 -12.25 -6.81 -14.81
CA MET A 64 -13.21 -7.85 -15.21
C MET A 64 -12.70 -8.68 -16.39
N LEU A 65 -12.82 -10.00 -16.24
CA LEU A 65 -12.48 -11.00 -17.26
C LEU A 65 -13.72 -11.57 -17.92
N GLU A 66 -14.70 -12.02 -17.10
CA GLU A 66 -15.95 -12.62 -17.59
C GLU A 66 -17.13 -12.18 -16.71
N GLY A 67 -18.30 -12.05 -17.35
CA GLY A 67 -19.56 -11.74 -16.68
C GLY A 67 -19.69 -10.28 -16.25
N GLU A 68 -20.47 -10.03 -15.23
CA GLU A 68 -20.77 -8.67 -14.73
C GLU A 68 -20.82 -8.67 -13.20
N VAL A 69 -20.35 -7.58 -12.62
CA VAL A 69 -20.36 -7.36 -11.16
C VAL A 69 -20.73 -5.92 -10.84
N GLU A 70 -21.42 -5.71 -9.72
CA GLU A 70 -21.66 -4.37 -9.17
C GLU A 70 -20.60 -4.06 -8.12
N VAL A 71 -19.79 -3.04 -8.35
CA VAL A 71 -18.79 -2.53 -7.42
C VAL A 71 -19.29 -1.24 -6.79
N PHE A 72 -19.25 -1.18 -5.49
CA PHE A 72 -19.55 0.02 -4.70
C PHE A 72 -18.23 0.63 -4.24
N ALA A 73 -18.06 1.92 -4.44
CA ALA A 73 -16.93 2.67 -3.93
C ALA A 73 -17.42 4.04 -3.45
N ASP A 74 -17.19 4.33 -2.16
CA ASP A 74 -17.78 5.48 -1.50
C ASP A 74 -19.33 5.50 -1.64
N ASP A 75 -19.92 6.61 -2.04
CA ASP A 75 -21.36 6.76 -2.23
C ASP A 75 -21.86 6.38 -3.64
N ASN A 76 -21.01 5.74 -4.46
CA ASN A 76 -21.32 5.40 -5.86
C ASN A 76 -21.31 3.89 -6.10
N SER A 77 -22.05 3.46 -7.13
CA SER A 77 -21.99 2.08 -7.61
C SER A 77 -21.76 2.03 -9.12
N PHE A 78 -21.08 0.99 -9.58
CA PHE A 78 -20.67 0.79 -10.96
C PHE A 78 -20.89 -0.67 -11.36
N ILE A 79 -21.45 -0.89 -12.54
CA ILE A 79 -21.49 -2.22 -13.14
C ILE A 79 -20.26 -2.34 -14.03
N LEU A 80 -19.36 -3.27 -13.67
CA LEU A 80 -18.18 -3.58 -14.46
C LEU A 80 -18.45 -4.78 -15.35
N ARG A 81 -18.00 -4.69 -16.61
CA ARG A 81 -18.09 -5.71 -17.66
C ARG A 81 -16.69 -6.12 -18.12
N PRO A 82 -16.53 -7.21 -18.89
CA PRO A 82 -15.25 -7.62 -19.45
C PRO A 82 -14.58 -6.45 -20.21
N GLY A 83 -13.29 -6.20 -19.93
CA GLY A 83 -12.55 -5.06 -20.46
C GLY A 83 -12.63 -3.81 -19.59
N GLU A 84 -13.49 -3.77 -18.59
CA GLU A 84 -13.62 -2.67 -17.66
C GLU A 84 -12.97 -3.00 -16.30
N GLY A 85 -12.59 -1.96 -15.58
CA GLY A 85 -12.02 -2.08 -14.25
C GLY A 85 -12.24 -0.82 -13.41
N ILE A 86 -11.77 -0.88 -12.19
CA ILE A 86 -11.80 0.25 -11.26
C ILE A 86 -10.54 0.24 -10.40
N LEU A 87 -9.93 1.40 -10.22
CA LEU A 87 -8.98 1.65 -9.15
C LEU A 87 -9.74 2.25 -7.98
N ILE A 88 -9.55 1.71 -6.80
CA ILE A 88 -10.07 2.20 -5.52
C ILE A 88 -8.89 2.67 -4.69
N ASN A 89 -8.94 3.93 -4.27
CA ASN A 89 -7.85 4.55 -3.51
C ASN A 89 -7.82 4.02 -2.06
N GLN A 90 -6.70 4.24 -1.39
CA GLN A 90 -6.53 3.84 0.02
C GLN A 90 -7.66 4.35 0.91
N ASN A 91 -8.05 3.57 1.91
CA ASN A 91 -9.03 3.92 2.93
C ASN A 91 -10.44 4.28 2.40
N VAL A 92 -10.74 3.98 1.14
CA VAL A 92 -12.09 4.15 0.58
C VAL A 92 -12.95 2.94 0.96
N LEU A 93 -14.12 3.21 1.52
CA LEU A 93 -15.10 2.17 1.83
C LEU A 93 -15.68 1.61 0.54
N HIS A 94 -15.58 0.30 0.33
CA HIS A 94 -16.00 -0.35 -0.89
C HIS A 94 -16.56 -1.77 -0.66
N ALA A 95 -17.24 -2.29 -1.67
CA ALA A 95 -17.82 -3.63 -1.67
C ALA A 95 -17.97 -4.14 -3.11
N VAL A 96 -18.03 -5.46 -3.27
CA VAL A 96 -18.31 -6.10 -4.57
C VAL A 96 -19.51 -7.01 -4.42
N LYS A 97 -20.55 -6.80 -5.23
CA LYS A 97 -21.80 -7.54 -5.16
C LYS A 97 -22.08 -8.26 -6.46
N ARG A 98 -22.44 -9.54 -6.34
CA ARG A 98 -22.89 -10.33 -7.48
C ARG A 98 -24.21 -9.80 -8.01
N ILE A 99 -24.33 -9.71 -9.34
CA ILE A 99 -25.61 -9.51 -10.01
C ILE A 99 -26.32 -10.86 -10.11
N GLU A 100 -27.57 -10.91 -9.71
CA GLU A 100 -28.34 -12.15 -9.70
C GLU A 100 -28.40 -12.79 -11.10
N GLY A 101 -28.16 -14.11 -11.16
CA GLY A 101 -28.12 -14.86 -12.41
C GLY A 101 -26.86 -14.67 -13.27
N LYS A 102 -25.92 -13.83 -12.85
CA LYS A 102 -24.65 -13.57 -13.55
C LYS A 102 -23.49 -14.24 -12.82
N GLU A 103 -22.54 -14.77 -13.58
CA GLU A 103 -21.21 -15.09 -13.04
C GLU A 103 -20.36 -13.85 -13.06
N ALA A 104 -19.32 -13.81 -12.23
CA ALA A 104 -18.31 -12.75 -12.27
C ALA A 104 -16.93 -13.35 -12.01
N VAL A 105 -16.06 -13.21 -12.99
CA VAL A 105 -14.67 -13.61 -12.91
C VAL A 105 -13.81 -12.37 -13.15
N PHE A 106 -12.97 -12.04 -12.19
CA PHE A 106 -12.08 -10.90 -12.22
C PHE A 106 -10.79 -11.20 -11.47
N PHE A 107 -9.82 -10.35 -11.61
CA PHE A 107 -8.70 -10.33 -10.67
C PHE A 107 -8.58 -8.96 -10.03
N SER A 108 -8.07 -8.92 -8.80
CA SER A 108 -7.66 -7.67 -8.18
C SER A 108 -6.16 -7.66 -7.92
N VAL A 109 -5.56 -6.47 -8.07
CA VAL A 109 -4.19 -6.16 -7.67
C VAL A 109 -4.29 -5.24 -6.47
N VAL A 110 -3.86 -5.73 -5.31
CA VAL A 110 -3.86 -4.96 -4.06
C VAL A 110 -2.42 -4.69 -3.66
N PHE A 111 -2.07 -3.43 -3.42
CA PHE A 111 -0.70 -3.06 -3.08
C PHE A 111 -0.64 -1.86 -2.14
N HIS A 112 0.33 -1.88 -1.24
CA HIS A 112 0.61 -0.73 -0.39
C HIS A 112 1.36 0.35 -1.20
N PRO A 113 1.01 1.64 -1.06
CA PRO A 113 1.66 2.74 -1.79
C PRO A 113 3.19 2.78 -1.67
N ASP A 114 3.75 2.26 -0.60
CA ASP A 114 5.20 2.14 -0.40
C ASP A 114 5.91 1.33 -1.49
N MET A 115 5.19 0.45 -2.19
CA MET A 115 5.72 -0.28 -3.35
C MET A 115 6.22 0.66 -4.46
N ILE A 116 5.63 1.86 -4.59
CA ILE A 116 5.97 2.80 -5.65
C ILE A 116 7.24 3.59 -5.29
N PHE A 117 7.29 4.16 -4.09
CA PHE A 117 8.39 5.07 -3.71
C PHE A 117 9.44 4.44 -2.79
N GLY A 118 9.14 3.29 -2.18
CA GLY A 118 10.01 2.62 -1.22
C GLY A 118 10.18 3.39 0.08
N TYR A 119 10.81 2.75 1.05
CA TYR A 119 11.15 3.39 2.32
C TYR A 119 12.31 4.37 2.08
N GLY A 120 12.15 5.64 2.45
CA GLY A 120 13.22 6.64 2.40
C GLY A 120 13.24 7.55 1.16
N SER A 121 12.29 7.44 0.21
CA SER A 121 12.19 8.38 -0.91
C SER A 121 11.08 9.42 -0.71
N ALA A 122 11.32 10.40 0.18
CA ALA A 122 10.39 11.51 0.41
C ALA A 122 10.01 12.25 -0.88
N THR A 123 10.96 12.42 -1.81
CA THR A 123 10.73 13.18 -3.05
C THR A 123 9.70 12.52 -3.94
N LEU A 124 9.80 11.21 -4.18
CA LEU A 124 8.82 10.49 -5.02
C LEU A 124 7.46 10.42 -4.35
N SER A 125 7.44 10.12 -3.05
CA SER A 125 6.22 10.09 -2.26
C SER A 125 5.48 11.43 -2.33
N VAL A 126 6.12 12.50 -1.88
CA VAL A 126 5.51 13.83 -1.76
C VAL A 126 5.13 14.42 -3.13
N LYS A 127 5.93 14.16 -4.17
CA LYS A 127 5.71 14.78 -5.48
C LYS A 127 4.69 14.03 -6.34
N TYR A 128 4.68 12.70 -6.27
CA TYR A 128 3.96 11.89 -7.25
C TYR A 128 2.92 10.93 -6.65
N VAL A 129 3.02 10.57 -5.36
CA VAL A 129 2.13 9.60 -4.75
C VAL A 129 1.12 10.28 -3.83
N SER A 130 1.58 11.04 -2.84
CA SER A 130 0.68 11.75 -1.91
C SER A 130 -0.39 12.60 -2.59
N PRO A 131 -0.12 13.34 -3.71
CA PRO A 131 -1.17 14.11 -4.36
C PRO A 131 -2.32 13.29 -4.95
N ILE A 132 -2.11 12.00 -5.20
CA ILE A 132 -3.17 11.07 -5.64
C ILE A 132 -3.89 10.48 -4.44
N LEU A 133 -3.12 10.03 -3.44
CA LEU A 133 -3.69 9.42 -2.23
C LEU A 133 -4.56 10.39 -1.44
N GLU A 134 -4.21 11.67 -1.44
CA GLU A 134 -4.88 12.74 -0.71
C GLU A 134 -5.98 13.44 -1.51
N ASP A 135 -6.11 13.12 -2.80
CA ASP A 135 -7.14 13.73 -3.62
C ASP A 135 -8.52 13.18 -3.24
N THR A 136 -9.27 13.97 -2.47
CA THR A 136 -10.63 13.62 -2.02
C THR A 136 -11.60 13.39 -3.17
N ASP A 137 -11.29 13.90 -4.38
CA ASP A 137 -12.09 13.67 -5.58
C ASP A 137 -11.64 12.44 -6.35
N MET A 138 -10.46 11.89 -6.03
CA MET A 138 -9.93 10.67 -6.61
C MET A 138 -10.09 9.48 -5.65
N LYS A 139 -11.30 9.25 -5.15
CA LYS A 139 -11.62 8.07 -4.36
C LYS A 139 -11.56 6.79 -5.21
N TYR A 140 -11.87 6.90 -6.48
CA TYR A 140 -11.80 5.83 -7.46
C TYR A 140 -11.53 6.39 -8.88
N LEU A 141 -11.08 5.51 -9.77
CA LEU A 141 -10.90 5.80 -11.20
C LEU A 141 -11.46 4.61 -11.99
N LEU A 142 -12.44 4.87 -12.86
CA LEU A 142 -12.94 3.86 -13.79
C LEU A 142 -11.94 3.63 -14.91
N LEU A 143 -11.75 2.38 -15.27
CA LEU A 143 -10.79 1.93 -16.28
C LEU A 143 -11.52 1.21 -17.39
N ASN A 144 -11.09 1.42 -18.64
CA ASN A 144 -11.63 0.73 -19.80
C ASN A 144 -10.51 0.44 -20.80
N ASP A 145 -10.47 -0.78 -21.36
CA ASP A 145 -9.48 -1.20 -22.37
C ASP A 145 -9.53 -0.31 -23.65
N ASP A 146 -10.71 0.19 -23.99
CA ASP A 146 -10.92 1.02 -25.18
C ASP A 146 -10.65 2.52 -24.95
N ASP A 147 -10.45 2.93 -23.69
CA ASP A 147 -10.13 4.33 -23.37
C ASP A 147 -8.62 4.58 -23.47
N GLN A 148 -8.23 5.49 -24.36
CA GLN A 148 -6.84 5.88 -24.60
C GLN A 148 -6.08 6.35 -23.34
N HIS A 149 -6.78 6.81 -22.29
CA HIS A 149 -6.17 7.30 -21.06
C HIS A 149 -5.98 6.20 -20.01
N THR A 150 -6.83 5.18 -20.03
CA THR A 150 -6.83 4.13 -19.01
C THR A 150 -6.39 2.75 -19.53
N CYS A 151 -6.34 2.52 -20.83
CA CYS A 151 -5.87 1.25 -21.43
C CYS A 151 -4.44 0.86 -20.99
N ASN A 152 -3.55 1.84 -20.85
CA ASN A 152 -2.18 1.60 -20.38
C ASN A 152 -2.15 1.16 -18.91
N ILE A 153 -3.07 1.64 -18.08
CA ILE A 153 -3.20 1.22 -16.69
C ILE A 153 -3.60 -0.25 -16.64
N ILE A 154 -4.63 -0.63 -17.42
CA ILE A 154 -5.10 -2.02 -17.53
C ILE A 154 -4.00 -2.93 -18.10
N LYS A 155 -3.25 -2.48 -19.10
CA LYS A 155 -2.09 -3.23 -19.60
C LYS A 155 -1.10 -3.54 -18.48
N CYS A 156 -0.71 -2.55 -17.69
CA CYS A 156 0.20 -2.77 -16.57
C CYS A 156 -0.39 -3.72 -15.52
N MET A 157 -1.70 -3.65 -15.25
CA MET A 157 -2.36 -4.61 -14.34
C MET A 157 -2.24 -6.05 -14.85
N LYS A 158 -2.45 -6.28 -16.16
CA LYS A 158 -2.30 -7.60 -16.80
C LYS A 158 -0.88 -8.13 -16.69
N GLU A 159 0.12 -7.29 -16.93
CA GLU A 159 1.54 -7.66 -16.80
C GLU A 159 1.93 -7.95 -15.34
N ILE A 160 1.42 -7.18 -14.37
CA ILE A 160 1.62 -7.47 -12.93
C ILE A 160 1.03 -8.84 -12.59
N ARG A 161 -0.21 -9.12 -13.01
CA ARG A 161 -0.85 -10.42 -12.80
C ARG A 161 0.00 -11.54 -13.39
N ASP A 162 0.44 -11.42 -14.63
CA ASP A 162 1.17 -12.45 -15.34
C ASP A 162 2.54 -12.73 -14.70
N SER A 163 3.29 -11.68 -14.33
CA SER A 163 4.56 -11.82 -13.59
C SER A 163 4.34 -12.44 -12.21
N TYR A 164 3.30 -11.99 -11.48
CA TYR A 164 2.97 -12.51 -10.15
C TYR A 164 2.53 -13.98 -10.18
N THR A 165 1.81 -14.41 -11.22
CA THR A 165 1.34 -15.79 -11.37
C THR A 165 2.47 -16.74 -11.75
N LYS A 166 3.36 -16.33 -12.66
CA LYS A 166 4.50 -17.15 -13.09
C LYS A 166 5.55 -17.33 -11.99
N LYS A 167 5.73 -16.35 -11.12
CA LYS A 167 6.72 -16.34 -10.03
C LYS A 167 8.14 -16.74 -10.47
N GLU A 168 8.54 -16.35 -11.68
CA GLU A 168 9.90 -16.56 -12.16
C GLU A 168 10.89 -15.74 -11.31
N TYR A 169 12.17 -16.12 -11.32
CA TYR A 169 13.19 -15.38 -10.57
C TYR A 169 13.20 -13.90 -10.96
N GLY A 170 13.00 -13.04 -9.98
CA GLY A 170 12.92 -11.57 -10.17
C GLY A 170 11.51 -11.03 -10.44
N PHE A 171 10.46 -11.85 -10.31
CA PHE A 171 9.07 -11.41 -10.53
C PHE A 171 8.67 -10.21 -9.67
N GLU A 172 9.22 -10.09 -8.45
CA GLU A 172 8.96 -8.95 -7.56
C GLU A 172 9.47 -7.64 -8.17
N LEU A 173 10.63 -7.70 -8.83
CA LEU A 173 11.20 -6.55 -9.52
C LEU A 173 10.38 -6.18 -10.75
N GLU A 174 9.91 -7.16 -11.52
CA GLU A 174 9.04 -6.94 -12.67
C GLU A 174 7.70 -6.35 -12.24
N CYS A 175 7.04 -6.91 -11.22
CA CYS A 175 5.81 -6.35 -10.65
C CYS A 175 6.01 -4.90 -10.23
N LYS A 176 7.12 -4.59 -9.57
CA LYS A 176 7.44 -3.21 -9.16
C LYS A 176 7.67 -2.29 -10.36
N ALA A 177 8.34 -2.75 -11.41
CA ALA A 177 8.55 -1.96 -12.61
C ALA A 177 7.21 -1.63 -13.30
N TRP A 178 6.35 -2.63 -13.48
CA TRP A 178 5.01 -2.44 -14.02
C TRP A 178 4.13 -1.54 -13.14
N LEU A 179 4.25 -1.64 -11.82
CA LEU A 179 3.55 -0.77 -10.88
C LEU A 179 3.99 0.69 -11.04
N CYS A 180 5.28 0.96 -11.24
CA CYS A 180 5.78 2.30 -11.52
C CYS A 180 5.29 2.84 -12.87
N HIS A 181 5.25 2.01 -13.91
CA HIS A 181 4.66 2.38 -15.21
C HIS A 181 3.17 2.68 -15.09
N MET A 182 2.44 1.84 -14.37
CA MET A 182 1.02 2.05 -14.09
C MET A 182 0.78 3.37 -13.36
N TRP A 183 1.58 3.67 -12.34
CA TRP A 183 1.48 4.94 -11.61
C TRP A 183 1.75 6.15 -12.49
N SER A 184 2.72 6.06 -13.39
CA SER A 184 2.97 7.09 -14.40
C SER A 184 1.77 7.32 -15.33
N ALA A 185 1.09 6.24 -15.73
CA ALA A 185 -0.14 6.34 -16.53
C ALA A 185 -1.29 6.98 -15.74
N ILE A 186 -1.45 6.64 -14.46
CA ILE A 186 -2.43 7.28 -13.56
C ILE A 186 -2.17 8.79 -13.45
N LEU A 187 -0.90 9.19 -13.32
CA LEU A 187 -0.51 10.61 -13.27
C LEU A 187 -0.83 11.35 -14.57
N ALA A 188 -0.76 10.67 -15.71
CA ALA A 188 -1.04 11.23 -17.03
C ALA A 188 -2.53 11.27 -17.39
N THR A 189 -3.38 10.55 -16.64
CA THR A 189 -4.83 10.52 -16.89
C THR A 189 -5.42 11.92 -16.68
N PRO A 190 -6.19 12.45 -17.65
CA PRO A 190 -6.84 13.73 -17.49
C PRO A 190 -7.76 13.75 -16.29
N ARG A 191 -7.53 14.64 -15.38
CA ARG A 191 -8.43 14.89 -14.25
C ARG A 191 -9.33 16.05 -14.60
N LYS A 192 -10.57 16.04 -14.10
CA LYS A 192 -11.39 17.25 -14.16
C LYS A 192 -10.52 18.39 -13.65
N GLU A 193 -10.25 19.37 -14.53
CA GLU A 193 -9.48 20.53 -14.13
C GLU A 193 -10.13 21.10 -12.86
N LYS A 194 -9.52 20.80 -11.73
CA LYS A 194 -9.68 21.73 -10.61
C LYS A 194 -9.18 23.05 -11.21
N SER A 195 -10.05 24.04 -11.31
CA SER A 195 -9.60 25.45 -11.42
C SER A 195 -8.27 25.51 -10.70
N PRO A 196 -7.16 26.00 -11.29
CA PRO A 196 -5.88 25.99 -10.64
C PRO A 196 -6.02 26.79 -9.35
N GLN A 197 -6.51 26.15 -8.32
CA GLN A 197 -6.23 26.59 -6.96
C GLN A 197 -4.75 26.33 -6.90
N ALA A 198 -4.01 27.40 -7.22
CA ALA A 198 -2.57 27.46 -7.02
C ALA A 198 -2.34 26.74 -5.71
N LYS A 199 -1.60 25.61 -5.75
CA LYS A 199 -1.23 24.86 -4.51
C LYS A 199 -0.97 25.92 -3.49
N SER A 200 -1.76 26.03 -2.44
CA SER A 200 -1.69 27.19 -1.56
C SER A 200 -0.23 27.23 -1.12
N LYS A 201 0.36 28.42 -0.97
CA LYS A 201 1.74 28.57 -0.48
C LYS A 201 2.01 27.70 0.73
N ARG A 202 0.94 27.38 1.48
CA ARG A 202 0.94 26.49 2.63
C ARG A 202 1.26 25.04 2.25
N ILE A 203 0.66 24.47 1.20
CA ILE A 203 0.90 23.08 0.77
C ILE A 203 2.35 22.92 0.28
N ILE A 204 2.85 23.86 -0.51
CA ILE A 204 4.25 23.87 -0.98
C ILE A 204 5.22 23.95 0.20
N ASN A 205 4.91 24.81 1.19
CA ASN A 205 5.73 24.91 2.39
C ASN A 205 5.66 23.63 3.25
N ASP A 206 4.51 22.99 3.35
CA ASP A 206 4.37 21.75 4.10
C ASP A 206 5.14 20.59 3.42
N GLU A 207 5.09 20.50 2.09
CA GLU A 207 5.88 19.52 1.32
C GLU A 207 7.40 19.68 1.58
N GLN A 208 7.90 20.90 1.59
CA GLN A 208 9.32 21.16 1.87
C GLN A 208 9.66 20.84 3.33
N ARG A 209 8.83 21.26 4.28
CA ARG A 209 9.00 20.94 5.71
C ARG A 209 9.06 19.44 5.98
N ILE A 210 8.17 18.67 5.31
CA ILE A 210 8.17 17.20 5.46
C ILE A 210 9.45 16.60 4.91
N LYS A 211 9.96 17.06 3.76
CA LYS A 211 11.25 16.59 3.24
C LYS A 211 12.38 16.81 4.23
N ASP A 212 12.45 18.02 4.78
CA ASP A 212 13.50 18.39 5.73
C ASP A 212 13.37 17.58 7.04
N ALA A 213 12.14 17.38 7.54
CA ALA A 213 11.88 16.54 8.71
C ALA A 213 12.25 15.07 8.47
N ILE A 214 11.97 14.52 7.31
CA ILE A 214 12.35 13.14 6.95
C ILE A 214 13.87 13.01 6.90
N ILE A 215 14.57 13.95 6.26
CA ILE A 215 16.04 13.96 6.22
C ILE A 215 16.61 13.99 7.63
N TYR A 216 16.04 14.82 8.52
CA TYR A 216 16.44 14.86 9.92
C TYR A 216 16.22 13.52 10.64
N ILE A 217 15.03 12.93 10.49
CA ILE A 217 14.69 11.63 11.11
C ILE A 217 15.62 10.53 10.58
N GLU A 218 15.84 10.46 9.28
CA GLU A 218 16.66 9.42 8.65
C GLU A 218 18.13 9.52 9.02
N LYS A 219 18.62 10.73 9.28
CA LYS A 219 19.99 10.97 9.75
C LYS A 219 20.17 10.61 11.22
N ASN A 220 19.15 10.82 12.05
CA ASN A 220 19.26 10.74 13.51
C ASN A 220 18.41 9.60 14.11
N TYR A 221 17.88 8.67 13.29
CA TYR A 221 16.93 7.63 13.74
C TYR A 221 17.46 6.75 14.86
N ALA A 222 18.78 6.52 14.91
CA ALA A 222 19.44 5.71 15.93
C ALA A 222 19.50 6.40 17.30
N ASP A 223 19.37 7.72 17.33
CA ASP A 223 19.40 8.52 18.55
C ASP A 223 18.01 8.59 19.22
N GLN A 224 17.97 9.03 20.47
CA GLN A 224 16.73 9.24 21.23
C GLN A 224 16.07 10.57 20.83
N ILE A 225 15.69 10.72 19.56
CA ILE A 225 14.99 11.91 19.07
C ILE A 225 13.55 11.97 19.55
N SER A 226 13.12 13.15 19.94
CA SER A 226 11.77 13.47 20.38
C SER A 226 10.96 14.16 19.28
N LEU A 227 9.65 14.32 19.51
CA LEU A 227 8.82 15.15 18.64
C LEU A 227 9.24 16.63 18.64
N ASP A 228 9.82 17.11 19.76
CA ASP A 228 10.38 18.47 19.84
C ASP A 228 11.55 18.63 18.86
N ASP A 229 12.49 17.69 18.88
CA ASP A 229 13.68 17.74 18.02
C ASP A 229 13.29 17.73 16.53
N ILE A 230 12.28 16.91 16.16
CA ILE A 230 11.77 16.86 14.79
C ILE A 230 11.12 18.20 14.41
N ALA A 231 10.28 18.76 15.29
CA ALA A 231 9.59 20.01 15.03
C ALA A 231 10.55 21.21 14.95
N GLU A 232 11.57 21.24 15.82
CA GLU A 232 12.63 22.25 15.81
C GLU A 232 13.48 22.18 14.54
N SER A 233 13.77 20.99 14.04
CA SER A 233 14.57 20.80 12.81
C SER A 233 13.95 21.47 11.58
N ILE A 234 12.64 21.72 11.61
CA ILE A 234 11.86 22.37 10.55
C ILE A 234 11.22 23.71 10.99
N HIS A 235 11.66 24.23 12.13
CA HIS A 235 11.26 25.54 12.66
C HIS A 235 9.76 25.76 12.85
N ILE A 236 9.02 24.73 13.33
CA ILE A 236 7.59 24.83 13.64
C ILE A 236 7.26 24.23 15.02
N SER A 237 6.04 24.48 15.49
CA SER A 237 5.56 23.87 16.72
C SER A 237 5.27 22.37 16.54
N LYS A 238 5.34 21.59 17.63
CA LYS A 238 4.93 20.15 17.64
C LYS A 238 3.56 19.92 17.01
N SER A 239 2.58 20.75 17.38
CA SER A 239 1.23 20.63 16.86
C SER A 239 1.16 20.84 15.35
N GLU A 240 1.93 21.79 14.80
CA GLU A 240 1.98 22.00 13.36
C GLU A 240 2.78 20.92 12.66
N CYS A 241 3.85 20.42 13.27
CA CYS A 241 4.60 19.26 12.76
C CYS A 241 3.68 18.03 12.62
N CYS A 242 2.92 17.68 13.65
CA CYS A 242 1.95 16.59 13.56
C CYS A 242 0.91 16.84 12.46
N ARG A 243 0.39 18.08 12.34
CA ARG A 243 -0.57 18.41 11.29
C ARG A 243 0.03 18.34 9.89
N CYS A 244 1.27 18.77 9.70
CA CYS A 244 1.99 18.63 8.43
C CYS A 244 2.16 17.15 8.05
N PHE A 245 2.66 16.33 8.98
CA PHE A 245 2.81 14.88 8.75
C PHE A 245 1.48 14.21 8.45
N GLN A 246 0.41 14.55 9.19
CA GLN A 246 -0.91 14.00 8.94
C GLN A 246 -1.46 14.42 7.58
N ARG A 247 -1.27 15.68 7.14
CA ARG A 247 -1.71 16.16 5.83
C ARG A 247 -0.96 15.56 4.66
N VAL A 248 0.37 15.35 4.81
CA VAL A 248 1.25 14.97 3.69
C VAL A 248 1.52 13.48 3.66
N LEU A 249 1.64 12.83 4.83
CA LEU A 249 2.03 11.41 4.94
C LEU A 249 0.98 10.54 5.65
N HIS A 250 -0.17 11.10 6.05
CA HIS A 250 -1.25 10.41 6.76
C HIS A 250 -0.82 9.63 8.01
N GLN A 251 0.30 10.01 8.60
CA GLN A 251 0.87 9.40 9.80
C GLN A 251 1.48 10.47 10.70
N SER A 252 1.77 10.13 11.94
CA SER A 252 2.49 11.03 12.84
C SER A 252 4.00 10.98 12.58
N PRO A 253 4.77 12.04 12.97
CA PRO A 253 6.24 12.03 12.88
C PRO A 253 6.86 10.83 13.61
N PHE A 254 6.29 10.47 14.75
CA PHE A 254 6.78 9.38 15.57
C PHE A 254 6.47 7.99 14.95
N GLU A 255 5.34 7.83 14.29
CA GLU A 255 5.03 6.61 13.52
C GLU A 255 5.99 6.45 12.36
N TYR A 256 6.33 7.53 11.65
CA TYR A 256 7.35 7.50 10.61
C TYR A 256 8.70 7.04 11.17
N LEU A 257 9.17 7.64 12.28
CA LEU A 257 10.41 7.26 12.95
C LEU A 257 10.42 5.78 13.34
N LEU A 258 9.37 5.30 14.00
CA LEU A 258 9.28 3.89 14.42
C LEU A 258 9.34 2.94 13.23
N ARG A 259 8.60 3.26 12.17
CA ARG A 259 8.58 2.46 10.94
C ARG A 259 9.95 2.45 10.27
N PHE A 260 10.63 3.58 10.19
CA PHE A 260 11.98 3.69 9.65
C PHE A 260 13.00 2.87 10.46
N ARG A 261 12.92 2.91 11.80
CA ARG A 261 13.75 2.08 12.69
C ARG A 261 13.54 0.58 12.43
N ILE A 262 12.29 0.13 12.27
CA ILE A 262 12.00 -1.27 11.93
C ILE A 262 12.56 -1.63 10.56
N PHE A 263 12.42 -0.77 9.56
CA PHE A 263 13.03 -0.97 8.25
C PHE A 263 14.55 -1.13 8.33
N GLN A 264 15.24 -0.30 9.11
CA GLN A 264 16.69 -0.44 9.32
C GLN A 264 17.03 -1.76 10.05
N ALA A 265 16.23 -2.16 11.04
CA ALA A 265 16.41 -3.44 11.72
C ALA A 265 16.28 -4.64 10.75
N THR A 266 15.29 -4.65 9.89
CA THR A 266 15.12 -5.72 8.86
C THR A 266 16.28 -5.75 7.88
N LYS A 267 16.78 -4.58 7.47
CA LYS A 267 17.95 -4.45 6.58
C LYS A 267 19.22 -5.01 7.23
N MET A 268 19.43 -4.75 8.54
CA MET A 268 20.56 -5.30 9.28
C MET A 268 20.47 -6.82 9.42
N ILE A 269 19.28 -7.37 9.70
CA ILE A 269 19.07 -8.83 9.76
C ILE A 269 19.41 -9.48 8.40
N ARG A 270 18.91 -8.95 7.29
CA ARG A 270 19.16 -9.50 5.94
C ARG A 270 20.63 -9.43 5.53
N LYS A 271 21.36 -8.40 5.99
CA LYS A 271 22.79 -8.23 5.71
C LYS A 271 23.68 -9.02 6.67
N GLU A 272 23.10 -9.80 7.56
CA GLU A 272 23.82 -10.54 8.61
C GLU A 272 24.75 -9.63 9.43
N ASP A 273 24.31 -8.39 9.68
CA ASP A 273 25.10 -7.43 10.45
C ASP A 273 25.41 -8.00 11.84
N PRO A 274 26.66 -7.91 12.32
CA PRO A 274 27.03 -8.41 13.65
C PRO A 274 26.15 -7.87 14.79
N MET A 275 25.65 -6.65 14.68
CA MET A 275 24.71 -6.06 15.65
C MET A 275 23.35 -6.75 15.65
N ALA A 276 22.93 -7.37 14.53
CA ALA A 276 21.72 -8.17 14.43
C ALA A 276 21.85 -9.60 15.01
N ASN A 277 23.03 -10.01 15.47
CA ASN A 277 23.21 -11.30 16.12
C ASN A 277 22.41 -11.41 17.44
N SER A 278 22.26 -10.31 18.15
CA SER A 278 21.40 -10.19 19.34
C SER A 278 20.23 -9.24 19.06
N ILE A 279 19.01 -9.69 19.31
CA ILE A 279 17.81 -8.86 19.20
C ILE A 279 17.89 -7.63 20.12
N SER A 280 18.53 -7.78 21.29
CA SER A 280 18.76 -6.69 22.24
C SER A 280 19.69 -5.63 21.65
N ASN A 281 20.81 -6.06 21.07
CA ASN A 281 21.75 -5.14 20.42
C ASN A 281 21.10 -4.47 19.20
N LEU A 282 20.40 -5.24 18.38
CA LEU A 282 19.66 -4.72 17.24
C LEU A 282 18.68 -3.61 17.65
N ALA A 283 17.88 -3.84 18.68
CA ALA A 283 16.93 -2.86 19.19
C ALA A 283 17.61 -1.55 19.59
N ILE A 284 18.72 -1.64 20.34
CA ILE A 284 19.50 -0.46 20.77
C ILE A 284 20.11 0.25 19.55
N THR A 285 20.72 -0.49 18.64
CA THR A 285 21.39 0.06 17.44
C THR A 285 20.44 0.83 16.55
N VAL A 286 19.16 0.40 16.45
CA VAL A 286 18.16 1.13 15.67
C VAL A 286 17.37 2.16 16.50
N GLY A 287 17.84 2.50 17.70
CA GLY A 287 17.33 3.61 18.52
C GLY A 287 16.16 3.28 19.44
N PHE A 288 15.85 2.00 19.71
CA PHE A 288 14.85 1.66 20.73
C PHE A 288 15.49 1.61 22.12
N GLY A 289 14.98 2.42 23.05
CA GLY A 289 15.42 2.41 24.45
C GLY A 289 14.88 1.21 25.26
N ASN A 290 13.94 0.42 24.71
CA ASN A 290 13.31 -0.71 25.38
C ASN A 290 13.05 -1.85 24.41
N ILE A 291 13.59 -3.04 24.73
CA ILE A 291 13.51 -4.24 23.90
C ILE A 291 12.06 -4.75 23.76
N SER A 292 11.30 -4.72 24.86
CA SER A 292 9.90 -5.16 24.85
C SER A 292 9.05 -4.25 23.93
N TYR A 293 9.33 -2.95 23.95
CA TYR A 293 8.69 -2.00 23.03
C TYR A 293 9.13 -2.23 21.58
N PHE A 294 10.42 -2.48 21.34
CA PHE A 294 10.91 -2.88 20.02
C PHE A 294 10.18 -4.11 19.48
N ASN A 295 10.10 -5.20 20.27
CA ASN A 295 9.41 -6.41 19.86
C ASN A 295 7.94 -6.18 19.52
N LYS A 296 7.24 -5.34 20.32
CA LYS A 296 5.84 -4.96 20.06
C LYS A 296 5.69 -4.18 18.75
N VAL A 297 6.57 -3.19 18.51
CA VAL A 297 6.56 -2.37 17.31
C VAL A 297 6.97 -3.19 16.10
N PHE A 298 8.00 -4.03 16.22
CA PHE A 298 8.42 -4.93 15.15
C PHE A 298 7.28 -5.86 14.74
N LYS A 299 6.61 -6.51 15.72
CA LYS A 299 5.45 -7.37 15.42
C LYS A 299 4.28 -6.59 14.81
N LYS A 300 4.07 -5.33 15.19
CA LYS A 300 3.04 -4.46 14.57
C LYS A 300 3.28 -4.27 13.07
N TYR A 301 4.53 -3.99 12.65
CA TYR A 301 4.85 -3.67 11.25
C TYR A 301 5.24 -4.88 10.41
N MET A 302 5.82 -5.93 11.04
CA MET A 302 6.32 -7.11 10.33
C MET A 302 5.43 -8.35 10.49
N HIS A 303 4.33 -8.25 11.27
CA HIS A 303 3.39 -9.31 11.61
C HIS A 303 4.01 -10.57 12.27
N MET A 304 5.30 -10.53 12.55
CA MET A 304 6.06 -11.57 13.25
C MET A 304 7.08 -10.95 14.21
N THR A 305 7.61 -11.75 15.13
CA THR A 305 8.65 -11.28 16.06
C THR A 305 10.00 -11.11 15.34
N PRO A 306 10.93 -10.29 15.87
CA PRO A 306 12.28 -10.16 15.30
C PRO A 306 13.02 -11.50 15.20
N THR A 307 12.81 -12.39 16.18
CA THR A 307 13.43 -13.72 16.20
C THR A 307 12.89 -14.62 15.09
N GLU A 308 11.58 -14.63 14.88
CA GLU A 308 10.93 -15.37 13.79
C GLU A 308 11.41 -14.85 12.43
N TYR A 309 11.42 -13.52 12.25
CA TYR A 309 11.93 -12.89 11.04
C TYR A 309 13.38 -13.28 10.75
N LYS A 310 14.24 -13.22 11.77
CA LYS A 310 15.66 -13.62 11.62
C LYS A 310 15.78 -15.09 11.20
N LYS A 311 15.07 -16.02 11.83
CA LYS A 311 15.08 -17.45 11.45
C LYS A 311 14.66 -17.65 9.99
N GLN A 312 13.62 -16.94 9.55
CA GLN A 312 13.14 -17.02 8.16
C GLN A 312 14.19 -16.55 7.16
N GLN A 313 14.96 -15.49 7.48
CA GLN A 313 15.98 -14.94 6.59
C GLN A 313 17.28 -15.75 6.57
N THR A 314 17.67 -16.37 7.70
CA THR A 314 18.94 -17.11 7.82
C THR A 314 18.83 -18.60 7.49
N GLY A 315 17.63 -19.10 7.18
CA GLY A 315 17.42 -20.52 6.82
C GLY A 315 17.73 -21.52 7.94
N VAL A 316 17.93 -21.06 9.16
CA VAL A 316 18.19 -21.93 10.33
C VAL A 316 16.85 -22.33 10.93
N TYR A 317 16.41 -23.57 10.62
CA TYR A 317 15.31 -24.25 11.28
C TYR A 317 15.73 -24.84 12.63
#